data_7803887c67fe95ebf788f717e158a891
#
_entry.id   7803887c67fe95ebf788f717e158a891
#
_cell.length_a   1.000
_cell.length_b   1.000
_cell.length_c   1.000
_cell.angle_alpha   90.00
_cell.angle_beta   90.00
_cell.angle_gamma   90.00
#
_symmetry.space_group_name_H-M   'P 1'
#
loop_
_entity.id
_entity.type
_entity.pdbx_description
1 polymer ?
#
loop_
_entity_poly.entity_id
_entity_poly.type
_entity_poly.pdbx_seq_one_letter_code
_entity_poly.pdbx_strand_id
1 'polypeptide(L)'
;EIRVAPDSQRLQLLTPFPAWDGNDFLNMPLLIKAQGKCTTDHISMAGPWLRFRGHLENISDNMLMGAVNAFNGETNKVWNRLTNTYETVSGTAKQYKADGISSIVVAEENYGEGSSREHAAMEPRFLHVKVILAKSFARIHETNLKKQGMLAATFADKADYDRIREHDL
;
A
#
# COMPACT_ATOMS: atom_id res chain seq x y z
N GLU A 1 19.57 -11.78 22.90
CA GLU A 1 19.11 -10.43 22.53
C GLU A 1 19.59 -10.10 21.11
N ILE A 2 18.68 -9.77 20.20
CA ILE A 2 19.02 -9.34 18.85
C ILE A 2 19.30 -7.84 18.87
N ARG A 3 20.45 -7.43 18.34
CA ARG A 3 20.82 -6.02 18.22
C ARG A 3 21.04 -5.69 16.74
N VAL A 4 20.49 -4.58 16.30
CA VAL A 4 20.69 -4.02 14.97
C VAL A 4 21.40 -2.68 15.12
N ALA A 5 22.43 -2.44 14.31
CA ALA A 5 23.13 -1.15 14.31
C ALA A 5 22.14 -0.01 13.97
N PRO A 6 22.14 1.10 14.71
CA PRO A 6 21.17 2.19 14.50
C PRO A 6 21.22 2.81 13.09
N ASP A 7 22.39 2.74 12.45
CA ASP A 7 22.64 3.27 11.10
C ASP A 7 22.53 2.20 10.00
N SER A 8 22.04 1.01 10.33
CA SER A 8 21.89 -0.06 9.36
C SER A 8 20.92 0.35 8.24
N GLN A 9 21.35 0.21 6.99
CA GLN A 9 20.51 0.43 5.82
C GLN A 9 19.77 -0.84 5.37
N ARG A 10 20.14 -1.99 5.92
CA ARG A 10 19.64 -3.31 5.48
C ARG A 10 18.75 -4.01 6.50
N LEU A 11 18.86 -3.66 7.77
CA LEU A 11 18.15 -4.30 8.87
C LEU A 11 17.46 -3.24 9.73
N GLN A 12 16.24 -3.52 10.14
CA GLN A 12 15.43 -2.67 11.00
C GLN A 12 14.73 -3.55 12.04
N LEU A 13 14.71 -3.13 13.30
CA LEU A 13 13.84 -3.72 14.31
C LEU A 13 12.42 -3.19 14.10
N LEU A 14 11.47 -4.12 13.97
CA LEU A 14 10.07 -3.79 13.76
C LEU A 14 9.32 -3.78 15.10
N THR A 15 8.39 -2.85 15.23
CA THR A 15 7.44 -2.84 16.34
C THR A 15 6.38 -3.92 16.10
N PRO A 16 5.99 -4.69 17.12
CA PRO A 16 4.87 -5.62 17.00
C PRO A 16 3.58 -4.92 16.54
N PHE A 17 2.71 -5.66 15.89
CA PHE A 17 1.42 -5.14 15.45
C PHE A 17 0.59 -4.72 16.67
N PRO A 18 0.04 -3.49 16.69
CA PRO A 18 -0.92 -3.11 17.71
C PRO A 18 -2.21 -3.95 17.56
N ALA A 19 -2.84 -4.27 18.69
CA ALA A 19 -4.18 -4.84 18.65
C ALA A 19 -5.16 -3.86 18.02
N TRP A 20 -6.23 -4.38 17.42
CA TRP A 20 -7.35 -3.54 16.97
C TRP A 20 -7.98 -2.84 18.18
N ASP A 21 -8.19 -1.55 18.07
CA ASP A 21 -8.71 -0.69 19.13
C ASP A 21 -10.25 -0.72 19.27
N GLY A 22 -10.92 -1.50 18.42
CA GLY A 22 -12.38 -1.62 18.40
C GLY A 22 -13.11 -0.55 17.61
N ASN A 23 -12.40 0.40 17.02
CA ASN A 23 -12.98 1.48 16.24
C ASN A 23 -13.04 1.16 14.75
N ASP A 24 -14.08 1.70 14.08
CA ASP A 24 -14.17 1.63 12.62
C ASP A 24 -13.11 2.50 11.94
N PHE A 25 -12.78 2.13 10.71
CA PHE A 25 -11.91 2.93 9.85
C PHE A 25 -12.75 4.01 9.16
N LEU A 26 -12.61 5.26 9.60
CA LEU A 26 -13.39 6.38 9.11
C LEU A 26 -12.48 7.46 8.52
N ASN A 27 -12.99 8.18 7.54
CA ASN A 27 -12.34 9.36 6.93
C ASN A 27 -10.92 9.07 6.42
N MET A 28 -10.71 7.91 5.82
CA MET A 28 -9.44 7.55 5.22
C MET A 28 -9.35 8.10 3.79
N PRO A 29 -8.33 8.92 3.47
CA PRO A 29 -8.13 9.36 2.11
C PRO A 29 -7.79 8.21 1.18
N LEU A 30 -8.25 8.31 -0.05
CA LEU A 30 -7.82 7.47 -1.15
C LEU A 30 -6.35 7.78 -1.46
N LEU A 31 -5.47 6.79 -1.27
CA LEU A 31 -4.06 6.93 -1.63
C LEU A 31 -3.86 6.82 -3.14
N ILE A 32 -4.41 5.78 -3.72
CA ILE A 32 -4.39 5.53 -5.16
C ILE A 32 -5.60 4.71 -5.59
N LYS A 33 -6.14 5.01 -6.76
CA LYS A 33 -7.05 4.16 -7.53
C LYS A 33 -6.26 3.56 -8.68
N ALA A 34 -5.76 2.33 -8.48
CA ALA A 34 -4.96 1.64 -9.47
C ALA A 34 -5.82 1.20 -10.65
N GLN A 35 -5.38 1.52 -11.86
CA GLN A 35 -6.01 1.16 -13.12
C GLN A 35 -5.31 -0.03 -13.75
N GLY A 36 -6.10 -0.96 -14.27
CA GLY A 36 -5.61 -2.12 -15.01
C GLY A 36 -4.86 -3.12 -14.12
N LYS A 37 -3.94 -3.83 -14.71
CA LYS A 37 -3.17 -4.88 -14.04
C LYS A 37 -2.22 -4.30 -13.00
N CYS A 38 -2.40 -4.69 -11.74
CA CYS A 38 -1.50 -4.32 -10.65
C CYS A 38 -0.89 -5.57 -10.04
N THR A 39 0.30 -5.93 -10.49
CA THR A 39 1.05 -7.13 -10.05
C THR A 39 1.83 -6.86 -8.76
N THR A 40 2.37 -7.91 -8.16
CA THR A 40 3.29 -7.78 -7.04
C THR A 40 4.55 -6.98 -7.40
N ASP A 41 4.99 -7.00 -8.67
CA ASP A 41 6.08 -6.16 -9.17
C ASP A 41 5.71 -4.67 -9.20
N HIS A 42 4.47 -4.34 -9.47
CA HIS A 42 3.98 -2.97 -9.42
C HIS A 42 3.85 -2.46 -7.98
N ILE A 43 3.59 -3.36 -7.03
CA ILE A 43 3.39 -3.01 -5.60
C ILE A 43 4.73 -2.94 -4.87
N SER A 44 5.60 -3.94 -5.05
CA SER A 44 6.92 -4.03 -4.42
C SER A 44 7.92 -4.61 -5.41
N MET A 45 8.68 -3.75 -6.05
CA MET A 45 9.64 -4.14 -7.08
C MET A 45 10.77 -4.99 -6.51
N ALA A 46 11.27 -5.92 -7.34
CA ALA A 46 12.48 -6.69 -7.08
C ALA A 46 13.75 -5.94 -7.51
N GLY A 47 14.79 -6.68 -7.88
CA GLY A 47 16.06 -6.12 -8.35
C GLY A 47 16.83 -5.41 -7.23
N PRO A 48 17.32 -4.19 -7.44
CA PRO A 48 18.14 -3.47 -6.45
C PRO A 48 17.45 -3.27 -5.10
N TRP A 49 16.13 -3.25 -5.05
CA TRP A 49 15.34 -3.09 -3.83
C TRP A 49 15.49 -4.27 -2.87
N LEU A 50 15.81 -5.46 -3.37
CA LEU A 50 15.92 -6.67 -2.56
C LEU A 50 17.00 -6.58 -1.47
N ARG A 51 17.97 -5.67 -1.61
CA ARG A 51 18.95 -5.39 -0.55
C ARG A 51 18.33 -4.85 0.73
N PHE A 52 17.14 -4.27 0.65
CA PHE A 52 16.41 -3.68 1.77
C PHE A 52 15.33 -4.58 2.36
N ARG A 53 15.30 -5.87 2.01
CA ARG A 53 14.25 -6.80 2.50
C ARG A 53 14.14 -6.88 4.03
N GLY A 54 15.20 -6.62 4.75
CA GLY A 54 15.21 -6.58 6.21
C GLY A 54 14.94 -5.19 6.81
N HIS A 55 14.64 -4.18 5.97
CA HIS A 55 14.46 -2.80 6.39
C HIS A 55 13.20 -2.20 5.75
N LEU A 56 12.08 -2.25 6.46
CA LEU A 56 10.77 -1.84 5.89
C LEU A 56 10.71 -0.36 5.54
N GLU A 57 11.35 0.51 6.31
CA GLU A 57 11.37 1.93 5.98
C GLU A 57 12.00 2.17 4.59
N ASN A 58 13.15 1.55 4.32
CA ASN A 58 13.85 1.76 3.06
C ASN A 58 13.17 1.06 1.88
N ILE A 59 12.70 -0.18 2.04
CA ILE A 59 12.05 -0.88 0.93
C ILE A 59 10.69 -0.26 0.59
N SER A 60 10.01 0.34 1.56
CA SER A 60 8.71 0.99 1.35
C SER A 60 8.78 2.23 0.44
N ASP A 61 9.97 2.73 0.13
CA ASP A 61 10.14 3.79 -0.86
C ASP A 61 9.69 3.37 -2.27
N ASN A 62 9.59 2.05 -2.54
CA ASN A 62 9.08 1.53 -3.82
C ASN A 62 7.59 1.19 -3.80
N MET A 63 6.88 1.40 -2.69
CA MET A 63 5.49 0.97 -2.57
C MET A 63 4.61 1.56 -3.66
N LEU A 64 3.96 0.66 -4.42
CA LEU A 64 3.05 1.01 -5.52
C LEU A 64 3.65 1.90 -6.61
N MET A 65 4.98 1.95 -6.70
CA MET A 65 5.70 2.76 -7.69
C MET A 65 5.34 2.39 -9.13
N GLY A 66 5.00 1.14 -9.39
CA GLY A 66 4.61 0.65 -10.72
C GLY A 66 3.10 0.69 -10.99
N ALA A 67 2.28 1.03 -10.02
CA ALA A 67 0.84 1.10 -10.20
C ALA A 67 0.45 2.36 -11.00
N VAL A 68 -0.45 2.19 -11.96
CA VAL A 68 -0.99 3.30 -12.77
C VAL A 68 -2.14 3.94 -12.01
N ASN A 69 -2.10 5.25 -11.81
CA ASN A 69 -3.19 6.01 -11.20
C ASN A 69 -4.30 6.26 -12.24
N ALA A 70 -5.51 5.81 -11.95
CA ALA A 70 -6.66 5.94 -12.84
C ALA A 70 -7.05 7.40 -13.16
N PHE A 71 -6.70 8.34 -12.29
CA PHE A 71 -7.10 9.75 -12.46
C PHE A 71 -6.21 10.53 -13.42
N ASN A 72 -4.96 10.13 -13.59
CA ASN A 72 -4.01 10.82 -14.47
C ASN A 72 -3.32 9.91 -15.49
N GLY A 73 -3.47 8.58 -15.37
CA GLY A 73 -2.81 7.62 -16.25
C GLY A 73 -1.29 7.47 -16.03
N GLU A 74 -0.75 8.05 -14.97
CA GLU A 74 0.69 8.04 -14.68
C GLU A 74 1.02 7.05 -13.57
N THR A 75 2.26 6.57 -13.56
CA THR A 75 2.81 5.76 -12.49
C THR A 75 3.48 6.63 -11.44
N ASN A 76 3.49 6.15 -10.19
CA ASN A 76 4.13 6.81 -9.06
C ASN A 76 3.76 8.30 -8.89
N LYS A 77 2.51 8.64 -9.17
CA LYS A 77 2.03 10.01 -9.12
C LYS A 77 0.58 10.06 -8.63
N VAL A 78 0.39 10.48 -7.40
CA VAL A 78 -0.90 10.54 -6.72
C VAL A 78 -1.13 11.89 -6.05
N TRP A 79 -2.38 12.26 -5.83
CA TRP A 79 -2.74 13.47 -5.13
C TRP A 79 -2.41 13.37 -3.65
N ASN A 80 -1.58 14.28 -3.16
CA ASN A 80 -1.30 14.43 -1.73
C ASN A 80 -2.18 15.54 -1.15
N ARG A 81 -3.08 15.17 -0.25
CA ARG A 81 -4.04 16.12 0.37
C ARG A 81 -3.37 17.13 1.29
N LEU A 82 -2.21 16.78 1.87
CA LEU A 82 -1.51 17.67 2.81
C LEU A 82 -0.81 18.81 2.07
N THR A 83 -0.30 18.53 0.88
CA THR A 83 0.43 19.52 0.06
C THR A 83 -0.40 20.11 -1.08
N ASN A 84 -1.57 19.51 -1.38
CA ASN A 84 -2.40 19.84 -2.53
C ASN A 84 -1.62 19.78 -3.87
N THR A 85 -0.76 18.78 -4.00
CA THR A 85 0.05 18.53 -5.20
C THR A 85 0.13 17.05 -5.52
N TYR A 86 0.49 16.70 -6.75
CA TYR A 86 0.82 15.33 -7.13
C TYR A 86 2.25 15.00 -6.70
N GLU A 87 2.40 13.89 -5.99
CA GLU A 87 3.67 13.40 -5.45
C GLU A 87 3.78 11.88 -5.61
N THR A 88 4.92 11.31 -5.21
CA THR A 88 5.10 9.85 -5.25
C THR A 88 4.14 9.15 -4.30
N VAL A 89 3.76 7.90 -4.62
CA VAL A 89 2.83 7.13 -3.79
C VAL A 89 3.41 6.89 -2.39
N SER A 90 4.66 6.39 -2.32
CA SER A 90 5.32 6.13 -1.04
C SER A 90 5.56 7.39 -0.23
N GLY A 91 5.98 8.49 -0.88
CA GLY A 91 6.17 9.78 -0.23
C GLY A 91 4.88 10.32 0.37
N THR A 92 3.77 10.24 -0.36
CA THR A 92 2.44 10.63 0.12
C THR A 92 2.01 9.78 1.32
N ALA A 93 2.15 8.44 1.22
CA ALA A 93 1.81 7.53 2.31
C ALA A 93 2.65 7.77 3.57
N LYS A 94 3.95 8.07 3.41
CA LYS A 94 4.83 8.41 4.54
C LYS A 94 4.44 9.71 5.22
N GLN A 95 4.05 10.73 4.48
CA GLN A 95 3.54 11.99 5.05
C GLN A 95 2.22 11.76 5.79
N TYR A 96 1.29 11.00 5.22
CA TYR A 96 0.05 10.62 5.90
C TYR A 96 0.34 9.89 7.20
N LYS A 97 1.22 8.88 7.18
CA LYS A 97 1.62 8.14 8.37
C LYS A 97 2.19 9.05 9.46
N ALA A 98 3.06 9.99 9.09
CA ALA A 98 3.65 10.95 10.04
C ALA A 98 2.59 11.82 10.73
N ASP A 99 1.49 12.14 10.04
CA ASP A 99 0.36 12.90 10.57
C ASP A 99 -0.73 12.01 11.21
N GLY A 100 -0.48 10.73 11.38
CA GLY A 100 -1.44 9.78 11.96
C GLY A 100 -2.62 9.46 11.05
N ILE A 101 -2.52 9.71 9.75
CA ILE A 101 -3.55 9.45 8.75
C ILE A 101 -3.36 8.06 8.15
N SER A 102 -4.40 7.23 8.23
CA SER A 102 -4.48 5.96 7.51
C SER A 102 -5.13 6.17 6.15
N SER A 103 -4.80 5.31 5.19
CA SER A 103 -5.30 5.44 3.81
C SER A 103 -5.88 4.14 3.26
N ILE A 104 -6.56 4.25 2.13
CA ILE A 104 -7.13 3.15 1.37
C ILE A 104 -6.54 3.09 -0.03
N VAL A 105 -6.33 1.89 -0.55
CA VAL A 105 -5.96 1.61 -1.94
C VAL A 105 -7.15 0.95 -2.63
N VAL A 106 -7.48 1.43 -3.80
CA VAL A 106 -8.52 0.86 -4.66
C VAL A 106 -7.87 0.29 -5.91
N ALA A 107 -8.32 -0.88 -6.36
CA ALA A 107 -7.74 -1.57 -7.51
C ALA A 107 -8.79 -2.31 -8.33
N GLU A 108 -8.40 -2.73 -9.53
CA GLU A 108 -9.23 -3.51 -10.42
C GLU A 108 -9.07 -5.02 -10.20
N GLU A 109 -9.13 -5.80 -11.27
CA GLU A 109 -9.13 -7.25 -11.23
C GLU A 109 -7.76 -7.83 -10.89
N ASN A 110 -7.80 -8.94 -10.15
CA ASN A 110 -6.64 -9.78 -9.88
C ASN A 110 -5.45 -9.04 -9.24
N TYR A 111 -5.75 -8.14 -8.29
CA TYR A 111 -4.75 -7.35 -7.59
C TYR A 111 -3.72 -8.23 -6.89
N GLY A 112 -2.44 -7.93 -7.12
CA GLY A 112 -1.33 -8.68 -6.54
C GLY A 112 -0.97 -9.97 -7.28
N GLU A 113 -1.42 -10.13 -8.53
CA GLU A 113 -0.99 -11.23 -9.40
C GLU A 113 0.53 -11.25 -9.56
N GLY A 114 1.10 -12.42 -9.79
CA GLY A 114 2.52 -12.61 -10.06
C GLY A 114 3.25 -13.38 -8.95
N SER A 115 4.52 -13.10 -8.77
CA SER A 115 5.35 -13.78 -7.76
C SER A 115 4.84 -13.53 -6.34
N SER A 116 4.90 -14.56 -5.50
CA SER A 116 4.57 -14.40 -4.09
C SER A 116 5.61 -13.50 -3.41
N ARG A 117 5.18 -12.31 -2.98
CA ARG A 117 6.01 -11.32 -2.30
C ARG A 117 5.31 -10.80 -1.07
N GLU A 118 5.80 -11.20 0.09
CA GLU A 118 5.29 -10.75 1.37
C GLU A 118 5.45 -9.23 1.52
N HIS A 119 6.52 -8.65 0.97
CA HIS A 119 6.75 -7.19 1.01
C HIS A 119 5.64 -6.40 0.32
N ALA A 120 5.01 -6.96 -0.72
CA ALA A 120 3.85 -6.33 -1.35
C ALA A 120 2.64 -6.19 -0.41
N ALA A 121 2.61 -6.92 0.71
CA ALA A 121 1.63 -6.75 1.79
C ALA A 121 2.24 -6.03 3.00
N MET A 122 3.53 -6.24 3.30
CA MET A 122 4.19 -5.63 4.45
C MET A 122 4.37 -4.12 4.28
N GLU A 123 4.73 -3.66 3.08
CA GLU A 123 4.97 -2.23 2.81
C GLU A 123 3.71 -1.38 2.97
N PRO A 124 2.57 -1.68 2.33
CA PRO A 124 1.36 -0.89 2.55
C PRO A 124 0.90 -0.92 4.00
N ARG A 125 1.02 -2.07 4.67
CA ARG A 125 0.72 -2.14 6.10
C ARG A 125 1.64 -1.24 6.91
N PHE A 126 2.93 -1.25 6.64
CA PHE A 126 3.92 -0.41 7.33
C PHE A 126 3.64 1.08 7.12
N LEU A 127 3.16 1.47 5.95
CA LEU A 127 2.79 2.86 5.62
C LEU A 127 1.33 3.21 5.95
N HIS A 128 0.68 2.45 6.84
CA HIS A 128 -0.67 2.71 7.35
C HIS A 128 -1.78 2.66 6.31
N VAL A 129 -1.60 1.93 5.22
CA VAL A 129 -2.72 1.51 4.38
C VAL A 129 -3.52 0.46 5.15
N LYS A 130 -4.77 0.74 5.45
CA LYS A 130 -5.63 -0.13 6.26
C LYS A 130 -6.50 -1.05 5.43
N VAL A 131 -6.91 -0.59 4.26
CA VAL A 131 -7.86 -1.28 3.40
C VAL A 131 -7.32 -1.34 1.99
N ILE A 132 -7.42 -2.51 1.38
CA ILE A 132 -7.33 -2.68 -0.07
C ILE A 132 -8.71 -3.09 -0.56
N LEU A 133 -9.34 -2.26 -1.39
CA LEU A 133 -10.63 -2.54 -2.02
C LEU A 133 -10.40 -2.81 -3.51
N ALA A 134 -10.64 -4.03 -3.96
CA ALA A 134 -10.38 -4.44 -5.34
C ALA A 134 -11.60 -5.11 -6.00
N LYS A 135 -11.65 -5.15 -7.31
CA LYS A 135 -12.65 -5.93 -8.04
C LYS A 135 -12.44 -7.43 -7.81
N SER A 136 -11.18 -7.87 -7.72
CA SER A 136 -10.78 -9.21 -7.29
C SER A 136 -9.31 -9.23 -6.88
N PHE A 137 -8.88 -10.27 -6.16
CA PHE A 137 -7.51 -10.48 -5.69
C PHE A 137 -6.88 -11.72 -6.31
N ALA A 138 -5.57 -11.67 -6.53
CA ALA A 138 -4.78 -12.88 -6.62
C ALA A 138 -4.75 -13.59 -5.26
N ARG A 139 -5.04 -14.87 -5.25
CA ARG A 139 -5.28 -15.66 -4.02
C ARG A 139 -4.17 -15.56 -2.97
N ILE A 140 -2.91 -15.70 -3.40
CA ILE A 140 -1.76 -15.68 -2.48
C ILE A 140 -1.61 -14.28 -1.87
N HIS A 141 -1.75 -13.25 -2.69
CA HIS A 141 -1.62 -11.87 -2.23
C HIS A 141 -2.73 -11.49 -1.23
N GLU A 142 -3.97 -11.88 -1.49
CA GLU A 142 -5.08 -11.71 -0.54
C GLU A 142 -4.76 -12.35 0.81
N THR A 143 -4.23 -13.57 0.79
CA THR A 143 -3.80 -14.27 2.00
C THR A 143 -2.70 -13.51 2.73
N ASN A 144 -1.72 -12.96 2.01
CA ASN A 144 -0.63 -12.19 2.60
C ASN A 144 -1.13 -10.89 3.22
N LEU A 145 -2.07 -10.17 2.57
CA LEU A 145 -2.71 -8.98 3.15
C LEU A 145 -3.42 -9.30 4.47
N LYS A 146 -4.21 -10.37 4.50
CA LYS A 146 -4.92 -10.83 5.70
C LYS A 146 -3.97 -11.21 6.83
N LYS A 147 -2.86 -11.88 6.51
CA LYS A 147 -1.80 -12.21 7.49
C LYS A 147 -1.11 -10.98 8.08
N GLN A 148 -1.09 -9.87 7.34
CA GLN A 148 -0.59 -8.59 7.84
C GLN A 148 -1.65 -7.79 8.64
N GLY A 149 -2.83 -8.33 8.85
CA GLY A 149 -3.92 -7.67 9.56
C GLY A 149 -4.58 -6.54 8.77
N MET A 150 -4.45 -6.55 7.44
CA MET A 150 -5.11 -5.59 6.56
C MET A 150 -6.49 -6.10 6.14
N LEU A 151 -7.44 -5.18 5.96
CA LEU A 151 -8.73 -5.49 5.38
C LEU A 151 -8.61 -5.57 3.86
N ALA A 152 -8.70 -6.79 3.32
CA ALA A 152 -8.81 -7.05 1.89
C ALA A 152 -10.29 -7.28 1.56
N ALA A 153 -10.91 -6.32 0.88
CA ALA A 153 -12.33 -6.34 0.54
C ALA A 153 -12.53 -6.29 -0.98
N THR A 154 -13.61 -6.89 -1.44
CA THR A 154 -14.03 -6.80 -2.85
C THR A 154 -15.29 -5.97 -2.98
N PHE A 155 -15.44 -5.32 -4.13
CA PHE A 155 -16.67 -4.63 -4.47
C PHE A 155 -17.85 -5.60 -4.52
N ALA A 156 -18.97 -5.24 -3.92
CA ALA A 156 -20.23 -5.96 -4.07
C ALA A 156 -20.76 -5.84 -5.52
N ASP A 157 -20.65 -4.66 -6.09
CA ASP A 157 -20.82 -4.41 -7.53
C ASP A 157 -19.52 -3.82 -8.09
N LYS A 158 -18.91 -4.51 -9.05
CA LYS A 158 -17.64 -4.07 -9.66
C LYS A 158 -17.76 -2.72 -10.38
N ALA A 159 -18.96 -2.33 -10.80
CA ALA A 159 -19.22 -1.03 -11.39
C ALA A 159 -19.02 0.14 -10.42
N ASP A 160 -19.11 -0.12 -9.13
CA ASP A 160 -18.85 0.91 -8.10
C ASP A 160 -17.41 1.42 -8.12
N TYR A 161 -16.47 0.66 -8.67
CA TYR A 161 -15.11 1.15 -8.93
C TYR A 161 -15.12 2.48 -9.69
N ASP A 162 -15.97 2.62 -10.71
CA ASP A 162 -16.03 3.82 -11.56
C ASP A 162 -16.58 5.04 -10.81
N ARG A 163 -17.31 4.82 -9.71
CA ARG A 163 -17.92 5.89 -8.89
C ARG A 163 -16.93 6.54 -7.92
N ILE A 164 -15.82 5.87 -7.62
CA ILE A 164 -14.81 6.38 -6.68
C ILE A 164 -14.03 7.53 -7.31
N ARG A 165 -13.95 8.65 -6.60
CA ARG A 165 -13.31 9.89 -7.02
C ARG A 165 -12.00 10.11 -6.27
N GLU A 166 -11.10 10.92 -6.86
CA GLU A 166 -9.75 11.17 -6.34
C GLU A 166 -9.73 11.76 -4.91
N HIS A 167 -10.74 12.53 -4.56
CA HIS A 167 -10.79 13.23 -3.27
C HIS A 167 -11.75 12.60 -2.26
N ASP A 168 -12.25 11.41 -2.52
CA ASP A 168 -13.12 10.66 -1.59
C ASP A 168 -12.37 10.30 -0.30
N LEU A 169 -13.15 10.14 0.79
CA LEU A 169 -12.72 9.74 2.13
C LEU A 169 -13.42 8.45 2.54
#